data_41781532d7fe547de8a8998531aad563
#
_entry.id   41781532d7fe547de8a8998531aad563
#
_cell.length_a   1.000
_cell.length_b   1.000
_cell.length_c   1.000
_cell.angle_alpha   90.00
_cell.angle_beta   90.00
_cell.angle_gamma   90.00
#
_symmetry.space_group_name_H-M   'P 1'
#
loop_
_entity.id
_entity.type
_entity.pdbx_description
1 polymer ?
#
loop_
_entity_poly.entity_id
_entity_poly.type
_entity_poly.pdbx_seq_one_letter_code
_entity_poly.pdbx_strand_id
1 'polypeptide(L)'
;MLLPEWISKLEKKIGWLQVPQLGFILICMQVIGFIIVLKKPVVAELLFLDPSAVLKGEIWRLFTFIAIPLTNDFLMLFLWWFLYYIFKFLRVSWGDFKLTLYFILGWLGTIIGSFVFNVPVDSFMLMLSTYFFAIATLNPEYEVLFFFILRIKMKWIALFSAIVLFLQQAFFGAWQMTLCLLFACVNYILFFGPHFYRFLRSEMKRRRENI
;
A
#
# COMPACT_ATOMS: atom_id res chain seq x y z
N MET A 1 -1.86 -20.50 9.82
CA MET A 1 -0.97 -19.40 9.38
C MET A 1 -1.50 -18.82 8.07
N LEU A 2 -1.82 -17.53 8.02
CA LEU A 2 -2.39 -16.89 6.83
C LEU A 2 -1.34 -16.66 5.72
N LEU A 3 -0.07 -16.50 6.12
CA LEU A 3 1.02 -16.19 5.17
C LEU A 3 1.65 -17.44 4.55
N PRO A 4 2.12 -17.35 3.30
CA PRO A 4 2.78 -18.44 2.59
C PRO A 4 4.13 -18.83 3.21
N GLU A 5 4.49 -20.11 3.12
CA GLU A 5 5.75 -20.65 3.66
C GLU A 5 7.00 -20.08 2.99
N TRP A 6 6.89 -19.67 1.71
CA TRP A 6 8.05 -19.10 0.97
C TRP A 6 8.57 -17.81 1.63
N ILE A 7 7.69 -17.02 2.28
CA ILE A 7 8.08 -15.79 3.00
C ILE A 7 8.99 -16.14 4.18
N SER A 8 8.64 -17.18 4.95
CA SER A 8 9.48 -17.63 6.07
C SER A 8 10.80 -18.23 5.63
N LYS A 9 10.84 -18.86 4.45
CA LYS A 9 12.08 -19.35 3.83
C LYS A 9 12.97 -18.19 3.39
N LEU A 10 12.39 -17.14 2.81
CA LEU A 10 13.10 -15.91 2.46
C LEU A 10 13.63 -15.19 3.69
N GLU A 11 12.83 -15.08 4.75
CA GLU A 11 13.24 -14.46 6.02
C GLU A 11 14.50 -15.12 6.61
N LYS A 12 14.60 -16.46 6.53
CA LYS A 12 15.80 -17.18 6.96
C LYS A 12 17.05 -16.89 6.10
N LYS A 13 16.85 -16.56 4.82
CA LYS A 13 17.94 -16.33 3.86
C LYS A 13 18.43 -14.88 3.84
N ILE A 14 17.52 -13.94 3.83
CA ILE A 14 17.76 -12.50 3.62
C ILE A 14 17.12 -11.63 4.71
N GLY A 15 16.83 -12.19 5.90
CA GLY A 15 16.22 -11.45 7.00
C GLY A 15 17.02 -10.21 7.46
N TRP A 16 18.30 -10.13 7.13
CA TRP A 16 19.15 -8.98 7.39
C TRP A 16 18.74 -7.72 6.58
N LEU A 17 17.99 -7.88 5.48
CA LEU A 17 17.45 -6.77 4.68
C LEU A 17 16.23 -6.09 5.33
N GLN A 18 15.80 -6.52 6.52
CA GLN A 18 14.73 -5.87 7.24
C GLN A 18 15.06 -4.41 7.54
N VAL A 19 14.10 -3.52 7.33
CA VAL A 19 14.18 -2.12 7.72
C VAL A 19 13.43 -1.96 9.05
N PRO A 20 14.15 -1.79 10.18
CA PRO A 20 13.50 -1.58 11.46
C PRO A 20 12.69 -0.28 11.43
N GLN A 21 11.50 -0.31 12.01
CA GLN A 21 10.63 0.87 12.08
C GLN A 21 10.32 1.52 10.72
N LEU A 22 10.17 0.72 9.66
CA LEU A 22 9.88 1.20 8.30
C LEU A 22 8.76 2.26 8.27
N GLY A 23 7.67 2.04 9.02
CA GLY A 23 6.55 2.98 9.07
C GLY A 23 6.95 4.37 9.56
N PHE A 24 7.84 4.45 10.56
CA PHE A 24 8.35 5.72 11.05
C PHE A 24 9.20 6.42 9.99
N ILE A 25 10.06 5.69 9.28
CA ILE A 25 10.88 6.23 8.20
C ILE A 25 10.00 6.80 7.08
N LEU A 26 8.96 6.08 6.68
CA LEU A 26 8.01 6.53 5.65
C LEU A 26 7.26 7.81 6.09
N ILE A 27 6.85 7.89 7.35
CA ILE A 27 6.21 9.09 7.89
C ILE A 27 7.19 10.27 7.89
N CYS A 28 8.44 10.07 8.28
CA CYS A 28 9.46 11.12 8.21
C CYS A 28 9.67 11.62 6.77
N MET A 29 9.72 10.71 5.79
CA MET A 29 9.78 11.09 4.37
C MET A 29 8.57 11.93 3.95
N GLN A 30 7.36 11.54 4.35
CA GLN A 30 6.13 12.28 4.08
C GLN A 30 6.13 13.67 4.75
N VAL A 31 6.63 13.80 5.98
CA VAL A 31 6.76 15.09 6.68
C VAL A 31 7.71 16.02 5.91
N ILE A 32 8.84 15.50 5.47
CA ILE A 32 9.81 16.28 4.68
C ILE A 32 9.17 16.72 3.35
N GLY A 33 8.53 15.80 2.64
CA GLY A 33 7.82 16.10 1.39
C GLY A 33 6.72 17.15 1.58
N PHE A 34 5.94 17.03 2.64
CA PHE A 34 4.90 18.01 3.01
C PHE A 34 5.48 19.42 3.20
N ILE A 35 6.56 19.56 3.97
CA ILE A 35 7.22 20.86 4.21
C ILE A 35 7.72 21.46 2.87
N ILE A 36 8.29 20.64 2.00
CA ILE A 36 8.78 21.08 0.69
C ILE A 36 7.62 21.56 -0.18
N VAL A 37 6.55 20.78 -0.29
CA VAL A 37 5.39 21.10 -1.12
C VAL A 37 4.63 22.33 -0.59
N LEU A 38 4.51 22.49 0.73
CA LEU A 38 3.92 23.69 1.32
C LEU A 38 4.68 24.97 0.97
N LYS A 39 6.03 24.91 0.96
CA LYS A 39 6.86 26.09 0.63
C LYS A 39 6.91 26.37 -0.87
N LYS A 40 6.90 25.32 -1.69
CA LYS A 40 7.04 25.41 -3.15
C LYS A 40 6.17 24.34 -3.82
N PRO A 41 4.87 24.62 -4.05
CA PRO A 41 3.94 23.63 -4.62
C PRO A 41 4.40 23.06 -5.98
N VAL A 42 5.09 23.86 -6.80
CA VAL A 42 5.62 23.43 -8.10
C VAL A 42 6.62 22.27 -7.98
N VAL A 43 7.28 22.12 -6.83
CA VAL A 43 8.22 21.02 -6.61
C VAL A 43 7.50 19.67 -6.54
N ALA A 44 6.20 19.64 -6.21
CA ALA A 44 5.43 18.40 -6.17
C ALA A 44 5.51 17.65 -7.50
N GLU A 45 5.41 18.35 -8.64
CA GLU A 45 5.48 17.75 -9.98
C GLU A 45 6.85 17.12 -10.27
N LEU A 46 7.93 17.63 -9.66
CA LEU A 46 9.28 17.06 -9.78
C LEU A 46 9.47 15.80 -8.94
N LEU A 47 8.56 15.54 -8.01
CA LEU A 47 8.59 14.37 -7.12
C LEU A 47 7.75 13.21 -7.64
N PHE A 48 6.80 13.45 -8.56
CA PHE A 48 5.94 12.41 -9.14
C PHE A 48 6.77 11.31 -9.80
N LEU A 49 6.33 10.09 -9.70
CA LEU A 49 6.84 8.98 -10.49
C LEU A 49 6.32 9.14 -11.94
N ASP A 50 7.12 9.75 -12.78
CA ASP A 50 6.83 9.92 -14.21
C ASP A 50 7.82 9.08 -15.02
N PRO A 51 7.36 7.99 -15.69
CA PRO A 51 8.23 7.14 -16.51
C PRO A 51 9.04 7.90 -17.55
N SER A 52 8.42 8.91 -18.19
CA SER A 52 9.06 9.68 -19.24
C SER A 52 10.21 10.55 -18.72
N ALA A 53 10.06 11.10 -17.52
CA ALA A 53 11.09 11.89 -16.85
C ALA A 53 12.21 11.00 -16.31
N VAL A 54 11.87 9.82 -15.76
CA VAL A 54 12.86 8.84 -15.27
C VAL A 54 13.76 8.38 -16.42
N LEU A 55 13.20 8.09 -17.59
CA LEU A 55 13.98 7.71 -18.77
C LEU A 55 14.90 8.83 -19.29
N LYS A 56 14.63 10.10 -18.95
CA LYS A 56 15.50 11.25 -19.22
C LYS A 56 16.59 11.44 -18.16
N GLY A 57 16.67 10.56 -17.14
CA GLY A 57 17.69 10.60 -16.10
C GLY A 57 17.22 11.08 -14.74
N GLU A 58 15.93 11.39 -14.55
CA GLU A 58 15.38 11.86 -13.28
C GLU A 58 15.06 10.66 -12.34
N ILE A 59 16.08 9.84 -12.04
CA ILE A 59 15.95 8.57 -11.30
C ILE A 59 15.47 8.74 -9.85
N TRP A 60 15.62 9.93 -9.26
CA TRP A 60 15.11 10.21 -7.91
C TRP A 60 13.61 10.02 -7.80
N ARG A 61 12.85 10.19 -8.88
CA ARG A 61 11.40 10.01 -8.93
C ARG A 61 10.95 8.61 -8.54
N LEU A 62 11.82 7.60 -8.71
CA LEU A 62 11.52 6.22 -8.26
C LEU A 62 11.31 6.14 -6.75
N PHE A 63 11.86 7.06 -5.97
CA PHE A 63 11.78 7.08 -4.51
C PHE A 63 10.95 8.24 -3.98
N THR A 64 11.01 9.40 -4.64
CA THR A 64 10.43 10.64 -4.11
C THR A 64 8.92 10.68 -4.15
N PHE A 65 8.25 9.92 -5.02
CA PHE A 65 6.78 9.88 -5.07
C PHE A 65 6.16 9.38 -3.75
N ILE A 66 6.90 8.59 -2.96
CA ILE A 66 6.46 8.12 -1.64
C ILE A 66 6.39 9.27 -0.64
N ALA A 67 7.23 10.29 -0.81
CA ALA A 67 7.30 11.44 0.08
C ALA A 67 6.20 12.48 -0.20
N ILE A 68 5.46 12.37 -1.29
CA ILE A 68 4.40 13.33 -1.64
C ILE A 68 3.22 13.16 -0.66
N PRO A 69 2.79 14.23 0.01
CA PRO A 69 1.67 14.17 0.94
C PRO A 69 0.34 13.92 0.20
N LEU A 70 -0.58 13.22 0.84
CA LEU A 70 -1.92 12.94 0.28
C LEU A 70 -2.81 14.20 0.28
N THR A 71 -2.54 15.14 1.15
CA THR A 71 -3.22 16.44 1.25
C THR A 71 -2.25 17.49 1.79
N ASN A 72 -2.50 18.75 1.47
CA ASN A 72 -1.69 19.87 1.94
C ASN A 72 -2.30 20.59 3.15
N ASP A 73 -3.34 20.00 3.75
CA ASP A 73 -4.08 20.54 4.86
C ASP A 73 -3.60 19.97 6.21
N PHE A 74 -4.11 20.53 7.32
CA PHE A 74 -3.86 20.01 8.67
C PHE A 74 -4.31 18.54 8.83
N LEU A 75 -5.21 18.05 7.98
CA LEU A 75 -5.62 16.63 7.95
C LEU A 75 -4.42 15.68 7.77
N MET A 76 -3.32 16.17 7.20
CA MET A 76 -2.10 15.35 7.06
C MET A 76 -1.53 14.90 8.40
N LEU A 77 -1.66 15.70 9.46
CA LEU A 77 -1.24 15.33 10.82
C LEU A 77 -2.02 14.09 11.30
N PHE A 78 -3.34 14.09 11.05
CA PHE A 78 -4.18 12.95 11.37
C PHE A 78 -3.80 11.72 10.54
N LEU A 79 -3.53 11.90 9.25
CA LEU A 79 -3.11 10.81 8.37
C LEU A 79 -1.78 10.19 8.81
N TRP A 80 -0.79 10.97 9.25
CA TRP A 80 0.46 10.43 9.78
C TRP A 80 0.26 9.63 11.06
N TRP A 81 -0.58 10.13 11.96
CA TRP A 81 -0.96 9.38 13.15
C TRP A 81 -1.64 8.05 12.79
N PHE A 82 -2.56 8.09 11.84
CA PHE A 82 -3.26 6.92 11.33
C PHE A 82 -2.31 5.91 10.65
N LEU A 83 -1.41 6.40 9.81
CA LEU A 83 -0.34 5.59 9.19
C LEU A 83 0.55 4.93 10.23
N TYR A 84 0.93 5.66 11.29
CA TYR A 84 1.70 5.10 12.37
C TYR A 84 1.00 3.89 13.01
N TYR A 85 -0.30 3.98 13.25
CA TYR A 85 -1.10 2.87 13.79
C TYR A 85 -1.14 1.67 12.85
N ILE A 86 -1.33 1.90 11.55
CA ILE A 86 -1.35 0.85 10.53
C ILE A 86 -0.01 0.10 10.51
N PHE A 87 1.08 0.83 10.40
CA PHE A 87 2.42 0.22 10.35
C PHE A 87 2.79 -0.48 11.67
N LYS A 88 2.42 0.11 12.80
CA LYS A 88 2.61 -0.53 14.12
C LYS A 88 1.87 -1.84 14.23
N PHE A 89 0.59 -1.88 13.81
CA PHE A 89 -0.21 -3.10 13.82
C PHE A 89 0.42 -4.20 12.93
N LEU A 90 0.80 -3.86 11.70
CA LEU A 90 1.41 -4.81 10.78
C LEU A 90 2.77 -5.29 11.28
N ARG A 91 3.58 -4.40 11.87
CA ARG A 91 4.86 -4.75 12.46
C ARG A 91 4.71 -5.75 13.62
N VAL A 92 3.75 -5.52 14.50
CA VAL A 92 3.46 -6.45 15.62
C VAL A 92 2.95 -7.79 15.10
N SER A 93 2.13 -7.78 14.03
CA SER A 93 1.54 -9.00 13.47
C SER A 93 2.53 -9.82 12.62
N TRP A 94 3.45 -9.19 11.91
CA TRP A 94 4.31 -9.82 10.90
C TRP A 94 5.81 -9.80 11.24
N GLY A 95 6.25 -8.81 12.00
CA GLY A 95 7.65 -8.47 12.18
C GLY A 95 8.18 -7.52 11.08
N ASP A 96 9.39 -6.99 11.33
CA ASP A 96 10.01 -5.97 10.45
C ASP A 96 10.33 -6.53 9.05
N PHE A 97 10.80 -7.78 8.94
CA PHE A 97 11.16 -8.36 7.65
C PHE A 97 9.97 -8.47 6.69
N LYS A 98 8.84 -9.04 7.15
CA LYS A 98 7.67 -9.24 6.29
C LYS A 98 7.02 -7.92 5.89
N LEU A 99 7.02 -6.95 6.80
CA LEU A 99 6.54 -5.59 6.51
C LEU A 99 7.44 -4.92 5.46
N THR A 100 8.75 -5.05 5.58
CA THR A 100 9.71 -4.53 4.58
C THR A 100 9.52 -5.21 3.22
N LEU A 101 9.38 -6.53 3.20
CA LEU A 101 9.14 -7.28 1.97
C LEU A 101 7.83 -6.86 1.30
N TYR A 102 6.77 -6.69 2.08
CA TYR A 102 5.47 -6.22 1.60
C TYR A 102 5.57 -4.83 0.96
N PHE A 103 6.31 -3.92 1.61
CA PHE A 103 6.59 -2.59 1.09
C PHE A 103 7.36 -2.64 -0.23
N ILE A 104 8.47 -3.39 -0.28
CA ILE A 104 9.31 -3.49 -1.49
C ILE A 104 8.51 -4.04 -2.67
N LEU A 105 7.69 -5.07 -2.46
CA LEU A 105 6.86 -5.64 -3.52
C LEU A 105 5.80 -4.65 -4.03
N GLY A 106 5.16 -3.90 -3.13
CA GLY A 106 4.20 -2.86 -3.52
C GLY A 106 4.87 -1.70 -4.25
N TRP A 107 6.04 -1.27 -3.78
CA TRP A 107 6.84 -0.23 -4.40
C TRP A 107 7.29 -0.62 -5.82
N LEU A 108 7.87 -1.81 -5.98
CA LEU A 108 8.26 -2.33 -7.29
C LEU A 108 7.05 -2.53 -8.20
N GLY A 109 5.95 -3.06 -7.68
CA GLY A 109 4.71 -3.21 -8.43
C GLY A 109 4.19 -1.88 -8.95
N THR A 110 4.19 -0.84 -8.12
CA THR A 110 3.79 0.51 -8.53
C THR A 110 4.69 1.07 -9.64
N ILE A 111 6.02 0.93 -9.50
CA ILE A 111 6.97 1.35 -10.51
C ILE A 111 6.72 0.60 -11.82
N ILE A 112 6.67 -0.72 -11.79
CA ILE A 112 6.45 -1.55 -12.99
C ILE A 112 5.12 -1.17 -13.65
N GLY A 113 4.04 -1.04 -12.87
CA GLY A 113 2.74 -0.61 -13.39
C GLY A 113 2.79 0.76 -14.05
N SER A 114 3.43 1.74 -13.42
CA SER A 114 3.63 3.09 -13.97
C SER A 114 4.37 3.04 -15.31
N PHE A 115 5.45 2.27 -15.42
CA PHE A 115 6.23 2.15 -16.66
C PHE A 115 5.48 1.38 -17.76
N VAL A 116 4.81 0.28 -17.43
CA VAL A 116 4.08 -0.54 -18.42
C VAL A 116 2.93 0.23 -19.06
N PHE A 117 2.21 1.02 -18.27
CA PHE A 117 1.06 1.78 -18.76
C PHE A 117 1.37 3.25 -19.06
N ASN A 118 2.60 3.67 -18.83
CA ASN A 118 3.06 5.06 -19.01
C ASN A 118 2.16 6.05 -18.26
N VAL A 119 1.86 5.76 -17.00
CA VAL A 119 0.99 6.58 -16.14
C VAL A 119 1.82 7.19 -15.01
N PRO A 120 1.80 8.52 -14.83
CA PRO A 120 2.45 9.14 -13.70
C PRO A 120 1.72 8.77 -12.40
N VAL A 121 2.47 8.52 -11.33
CA VAL A 121 1.95 8.27 -9.99
C VAL A 121 2.36 9.43 -9.08
N ASP A 122 1.36 10.10 -8.54
CA ASP A 122 1.48 11.36 -7.82
C ASP A 122 1.51 11.22 -6.30
N SER A 123 1.31 10.00 -5.78
CA SER A 123 1.19 9.81 -4.34
C SER A 123 1.40 8.37 -3.89
N PHE A 124 1.55 8.20 -2.58
CA PHE A 124 1.61 6.90 -1.90
C PHE A 124 0.24 6.17 -1.83
N MET A 125 -0.85 6.77 -2.33
CA MET A 125 -2.23 6.28 -2.14
C MET A 125 -2.44 4.86 -2.67
N LEU A 126 -1.88 4.51 -3.83
CA LEU A 126 -2.00 3.17 -4.40
C LEU A 126 -1.43 2.10 -3.45
N MET A 127 -0.25 2.36 -2.91
CA MET A 127 0.38 1.44 -1.95
C MET A 127 -0.38 1.40 -0.62
N LEU A 128 -0.85 2.55 -0.13
CA LEU A 128 -1.57 2.66 1.14
C LEU A 128 -2.84 1.79 1.14
N SER A 129 -3.56 1.74 0.03
CA SER A 129 -4.76 0.91 -0.10
C SER A 129 -4.47 -0.57 0.15
N THR A 130 -3.31 -1.06 -0.27
CA THR A 130 -2.93 -2.47 -0.07
C THR A 130 -2.70 -2.81 1.41
N TYR A 131 -2.26 -1.85 2.23
CA TYR A 131 -2.13 -2.03 3.68
C TYR A 131 -3.50 -2.12 4.36
N PHE A 132 -4.49 -1.35 3.90
CA PHE A 132 -5.86 -1.48 4.40
C PHE A 132 -6.42 -2.87 4.12
N PHE A 133 -6.23 -3.39 2.89
CA PHE A 133 -6.64 -4.74 2.54
C PHE A 133 -5.92 -5.80 3.37
N ALA A 134 -4.61 -5.63 3.61
CA ALA A 134 -3.85 -6.55 4.44
C ALA A 134 -4.37 -6.63 5.87
N ILE A 135 -4.63 -5.48 6.52
CA ILE A 135 -5.15 -5.45 7.90
C ILE A 135 -6.57 -6.00 7.95
N ALA A 136 -7.43 -5.64 6.99
CA ALA A 136 -8.80 -6.15 6.93
C ALA A 136 -8.84 -7.67 6.75
N THR A 137 -7.84 -8.26 6.08
CA THR A 137 -7.72 -9.71 5.94
C THR A 137 -7.17 -10.38 7.20
N LEU A 138 -6.22 -9.72 7.89
CA LEU A 138 -5.64 -10.25 9.13
C LEU A 138 -6.60 -10.18 10.30
N ASN A 139 -7.28 -9.06 10.45
CA ASN A 139 -8.23 -8.80 11.53
C ASN A 139 -9.35 -7.87 11.09
N PRO A 140 -10.41 -8.40 10.47
CA PRO A 140 -11.50 -7.58 9.91
C PRO A 140 -12.28 -6.78 10.98
N GLU A 141 -12.28 -7.27 12.21
CA GLU A 141 -12.97 -6.65 13.35
C GLU A 141 -12.08 -5.65 14.11
N TYR A 142 -10.82 -5.46 13.67
CA TYR A 142 -9.93 -4.47 14.29
C TYR A 142 -10.52 -3.06 14.15
N GLU A 143 -10.69 -2.39 15.29
CA GLU A 143 -11.28 -1.07 15.37
C GLU A 143 -10.18 -0.01 15.38
N VAL A 144 -10.31 0.97 14.50
CA VAL A 144 -9.45 2.15 14.47
C VAL A 144 -10.28 3.37 14.89
N LEU A 145 -9.71 4.20 15.74
CA LEU A 145 -10.32 5.48 16.12
C LEU A 145 -10.12 6.50 15.00
N PHE A 146 -11.15 6.73 14.21
CA PHE A 146 -11.13 7.75 13.18
C PHE A 146 -11.46 9.11 13.80
N PHE A 147 -10.57 10.10 13.62
CA PHE A 147 -10.65 11.41 14.27
C PHE A 147 -10.81 11.36 15.80
N PHE A 148 -10.28 10.32 16.47
CA PHE A 148 -10.39 10.10 17.93
C PHE A 148 -11.81 9.94 18.46
N ILE A 149 -12.83 9.95 17.61
CA ILE A 149 -14.25 9.92 17.98
C ILE A 149 -14.93 8.65 17.48
N LEU A 150 -14.73 8.28 16.21
CA LEU A 150 -15.45 7.19 15.56
C LEU A 150 -14.64 5.90 15.58
N ARG A 151 -15.18 4.84 16.19
CA ARG A 151 -14.63 3.49 16.10
C ARG A 151 -15.10 2.84 14.81
N ILE A 152 -14.21 2.74 13.83
CA ILE A 152 -14.52 2.13 12.53
C ILE A 152 -13.75 0.82 12.42
N LYS A 153 -14.45 -0.27 12.08
CA LYS A 153 -13.83 -1.56 11.83
C LYS A 153 -13.05 -1.54 10.52
N MET A 154 -11.89 -2.16 10.53
CA MET A 154 -10.94 -2.13 9.41
C MET A 154 -11.53 -2.66 8.09
N LYS A 155 -12.44 -3.63 8.16
CA LYS A 155 -13.18 -4.14 6.99
C LYS A 155 -13.96 -3.05 6.26
N TRP A 156 -14.54 -2.07 6.97
CA TRP A 156 -15.28 -0.97 6.36
C TRP A 156 -14.36 0.05 5.70
N ILE A 157 -13.19 0.31 6.30
CA ILE A 157 -12.17 1.20 5.72
C ILE A 157 -11.64 0.59 4.43
N ALA A 158 -11.33 -0.71 4.42
CA ALA A 158 -10.87 -1.42 3.24
C ALA A 158 -11.92 -1.44 2.13
N LEU A 159 -13.20 -1.71 2.48
CA LEU A 159 -14.31 -1.67 1.53
C LEU A 159 -14.49 -0.27 0.94
N PHE A 160 -14.49 0.76 1.78
CA PHE A 160 -14.59 2.16 1.34
C PHE A 160 -13.43 2.53 0.41
N SER A 161 -12.21 2.17 0.77
CA SER A 161 -11.02 2.38 -0.07
C SER A 161 -11.17 1.71 -1.44
N ALA A 162 -11.64 0.46 -1.49
CA ALA A 162 -11.89 -0.25 -2.73
C ALA A 162 -12.96 0.43 -3.59
N ILE A 163 -14.07 0.88 -2.97
CA ILE A 163 -15.14 1.60 -3.65
C ILE A 163 -14.63 2.93 -4.23
N VAL A 164 -13.89 3.72 -3.44
CA VAL A 164 -13.33 5.00 -3.89
C VAL A 164 -12.41 4.79 -5.09
N LEU A 165 -11.50 3.81 -5.01
CA LEU A 165 -10.62 3.48 -6.11
C LEU A 165 -11.40 3.07 -7.37
N PHE A 166 -12.44 2.26 -7.22
CA PHE A 166 -13.30 1.85 -8.33
C PHE A 166 -14.05 3.03 -8.95
N LEU A 167 -14.65 3.90 -8.12
CA LEU A 167 -15.38 5.08 -8.59
C LEU A 167 -14.47 6.07 -9.30
N GLN A 168 -13.27 6.32 -8.78
CA GLN A 168 -12.28 7.17 -9.47
C GLN A 168 -12.02 6.68 -10.90
N GLN A 169 -11.90 5.36 -11.08
CA GLN A 169 -11.70 4.77 -12.40
C GLN A 169 -12.93 4.91 -13.30
N ALA A 170 -14.13 4.65 -12.75
CA ALA A 170 -15.38 4.71 -13.51
C ALA A 170 -15.69 6.13 -14.00
N PHE A 171 -15.40 7.14 -13.19
CA PHE A 171 -15.73 8.54 -13.52
C PHE A 171 -14.65 9.26 -14.33
N PHE A 172 -13.37 8.95 -14.12
CA PHE A 172 -12.27 9.65 -14.79
C PHE A 172 -11.69 8.89 -15.98
N GLY A 173 -12.23 7.71 -16.31
CA GLY A 173 -11.93 6.99 -17.55
C GLY A 173 -10.48 6.50 -17.70
N ALA A 174 -9.68 6.57 -16.64
CA ALA A 174 -8.28 6.23 -16.66
C ALA A 174 -8.05 4.72 -16.43
N TRP A 175 -8.48 3.86 -17.37
CA TRP A 175 -8.30 2.41 -17.28
C TRP A 175 -6.83 2.01 -17.04
N GLN A 176 -5.89 2.81 -17.54
CA GLN A 176 -4.45 2.64 -17.33
C GLN A 176 -4.08 2.74 -15.85
N MET A 177 -4.68 3.70 -15.11
CA MET A 177 -4.46 3.85 -13.66
C MET A 177 -5.01 2.66 -12.89
N THR A 178 -6.16 2.08 -13.32
CA THR A 178 -6.71 0.85 -12.74
C THR A 178 -5.73 -0.32 -12.89
N LEU A 179 -5.13 -0.47 -14.05
CA LEU A 179 -4.14 -1.51 -14.28
C LEU A 179 -2.88 -1.27 -13.45
N CYS A 180 -2.43 -0.02 -13.31
CA CYS A 180 -1.34 0.35 -12.41
C CYS A 180 -1.66 -0.04 -10.95
N LEU A 181 -2.90 0.18 -10.49
CA LEU A 181 -3.35 -0.26 -9.17
C LEU A 181 -3.26 -1.78 -9.00
N LEU A 182 -3.62 -2.57 -10.03
CA LEU A 182 -3.48 -4.03 -9.97
C LEU A 182 -2.02 -4.45 -9.77
N PHE A 183 -1.07 -3.76 -10.40
CA PHE A 183 0.36 -3.98 -10.17
C PHE A 183 0.78 -3.54 -8.76
N ALA A 184 0.26 -2.43 -8.24
CA ALA A 184 0.51 -2.03 -6.86
C ALA A 184 -0.02 -3.08 -5.86
N CYS A 185 -1.11 -3.80 -6.19
CA CYS A 185 -1.69 -4.86 -5.36
C CYS A 185 -0.94 -6.21 -5.46
N VAL A 186 0.14 -6.31 -6.23
CA VAL A 186 0.93 -7.56 -6.34
C VAL A 186 1.40 -8.05 -4.98
N ASN A 187 1.83 -7.15 -4.09
CA ASN A 187 2.20 -7.48 -2.72
C ASN A 187 1.06 -8.18 -1.97
N TYR A 188 -0.16 -7.65 -2.06
CA TYR A 188 -1.34 -8.24 -1.43
C TYR A 188 -1.66 -9.62 -2.01
N ILE A 189 -1.64 -9.75 -3.33
CA ILE A 189 -1.90 -11.02 -4.03
C ILE A 189 -0.86 -12.08 -3.64
N LEU A 190 0.42 -11.73 -3.60
CA LEU A 190 1.50 -12.67 -3.24
C LEU A 190 1.41 -13.11 -1.78
N PHE A 191 1.02 -12.23 -0.87
CA PHE A 191 0.93 -12.54 0.56
C PHE A 191 -0.33 -13.35 0.89
N PHE A 192 -1.48 -13.00 0.33
CA PHE A 192 -2.78 -13.56 0.72
C PHE A 192 -3.40 -14.47 -0.34
N GLY A 193 -2.99 -14.39 -1.60
CA GLY A 193 -3.52 -15.21 -2.69
C GLY A 193 -3.50 -16.71 -2.41
N PRO A 194 -2.39 -17.31 -1.90
CA PRO A 194 -2.35 -18.73 -1.54
C PRO A 194 -3.32 -19.11 -0.42
N HIS A 195 -3.64 -18.19 0.48
CA HIS A 195 -4.66 -18.42 1.52
C HIS A 195 -6.07 -18.46 0.91
N PHE A 196 -6.43 -17.48 0.08
CA PHE A 196 -7.71 -17.43 -0.60
C PHE A 196 -7.91 -18.64 -1.53
N TYR A 197 -6.88 -19.03 -2.27
CA TYR A 197 -6.94 -20.22 -3.12
C TYR A 197 -7.26 -21.50 -2.32
N ARG A 198 -6.58 -21.70 -1.19
CA ARG A 198 -6.84 -22.85 -0.30
C ARG A 198 -8.26 -22.82 0.27
N PHE A 199 -8.71 -21.64 0.70
CA PHE A 199 -10.06 -21.44 1.22
C PHE A 199 -11.12 -21.79 0.15
N LEU A 200 -11.02 -21.23 -1.05
CA LEU A 200 -11.95 -21.51 -2.16
C LEU A 200 -11.96 -23.00 -2.52
N ARG A 201 -10.79 -23.62 -2.58
CA ARG A 201 -10.70 -25.07 -2.88
C ARG A 201 -11.37 -25.91 -1.80
N SER A 202 -11.25 -25.56 -0.53
CA SER A 202 -11.91 -26.29 0.57
C SER A 202 -13.43 -26.15 0.51
N GLU A 203 -13.94 -24.95 0.19
CA GLU A 203 -15.37 -24.70 0.03
C GLU A 203 -15.96 -25.46 -1.18
N MET A 204 -15.25 -25.46 -2.30
CA MET A 204 -15.66 -26.24 -3.48
C MET A 204 -15.70 -27.74 -3.22
N LYS A 205 -14.76 -28.26 -2.42
CA LYS A 205 -14.75 -29.66 -2.00
C LYS A 205 -15.96 -30.00 -1.14
N ARG A 206 -16.23 -29.19 -0.11
CA ARG A 206 -17.40 -29.35 0.78
C ARG A 206 -18.73 -29.35 -0.01
N ARG A 207 -18.88 -28.44 -0.99
CA ARG A 207 -20.09 -28.40 -1.83
C ARG A 207 -20.27 -29.65 -2.68
N ARG A 208 -19.17 -30.28 -3.15
CA ARG A 208 -19.22 -31.54 -3.92
C ARG A 208 -19.54 -32.76 -3.06
N GLU A 209 -19.17 -32.74 -1.78
CA GLU A 209 -19.45 -33.81 -0.82
C GLU A 209 -20.88 -33.75 -0.26
N ASN A 210 -21.56 -32.63 -0.40
CA ASN A 210 -22.94 -32.41 0.06
C ASN A 210 -23.99 -32.54 -1.04
N ILE A 211 -23.61 -32.93 -2.27
CA ILE A 211 -24.45 -33.27 -3.41
C ILE A 211 -24.41 -34.79 -3.62
#